data_cea19adade6a347f532880610bfd3b57
#
_entry.id   cea19adade6a347f532880610bfd3b57
#
_cell.length_a   1.000
_cell.length_b   1.000
_cell.length_c   1.000
_cell.angle_alpha   90.00
_cell.angle_beta   90.00
_cell.angle_gamma   90.00
#
_symmetry.space_group_name_H-M   'P 1'
#
loop_
_entity.id
_entity.type
_entity.pdbx_description
1 polymer ?
#
loop_
_entity_poly.entity_id
_entity_poly.type
_entity_poly.pdbx_seq_one_letter_code
_entity_poly.pdbx_strand_id
1 'polypeptide(L)'
;MKAVVCTKLGEPNLLEIKEVDKPTINKDEVLIKVEVAGVNFPDALLVQGKYQIVIDPPFIPGNEVCGIIEDKGENVDIPLGTKVIGIPPIGGFAEFVAINKNLVIPVNMNFDSLAGASLPINYGTSYYALKRRANAQSGESLLVLGASGGIGTATIQLAKVMGLKTICAVGSDDKAEYVKSLGGDEILRYDQVDLKETVKELTDGKGVDIVIDPVGGEVSEQALRATAFNGRLLVIGFANGEIPKISLNLTLVKGVSIVGVWWGRWTNTSPHETAEDFSELVSFVESGKLNIVPKNNYKIEDTSIALENFLNRKNIGKTVISV
;
A
#
# COMPACT_ATOMS: atom_id res chain seq x y z
N MET A 1 22.72 12.47 11.24
CA MET A 1 21.65 11.48 11.41
C MET A 1 21.91 10.27 10.53
N LYS A 2 21.55 9.08 11.03
CA LYS A 2 21.63 7.86 10.24
C LYS A 2 20.55 7.86 9.13
N ALA A 3 20.92 7.46 7.92
CA ALA A 3 20.00 7.33 6.80
C ALA A 3 20.43 6.25 5.81
N VAL A 4 19.46 5.67 5.11
CA VAL A 4 19.67 4.79 3.95
C VAL A 4 19.78 5.66 2.71
N VAL A 5 20.93 5.66 2.04
CA VAL A 5 21.18 6.52 0.90
C VAL A 5 21.31 5.69 -0.39
N CYS A 6 20.50 6.01 -1.37
CA CYS A 6 20.66 5.55 -2.75
C CYS A 6 21.68 6.45 -3.44
N THR A 7 22.95 6.00 -3.53
CA THR A 7 24.04 6.75 -4.15
C THR A 7 24.13 6.57 -5.66
N LYS A 8 23.51 5.50 -6.16
CA LYS A 8 23.33 5.19 -7.58
C LYS A 8 22.13 4.27 -7.76
N LEU A 9 21.43 4.38 -8.89
CA LEU A 9 20.33 3.49 -9.23
C LEU A 9 20.84 2.07 -9.49
N GLY A 10 20.07 1.06 -9.05
CA GLY A 10 20.39 -0.34 -9.25
C GLY A 10 19.73 -1.25 -8.21
N GLU A 11 20.35 -2.41 -7.97
CA GLU A 11 19.83 -3.38 -7.01
C GLU A 11 19.90 -2.84 -5.57
N PRO A 12 18.98 -3.27 -4.66
CA PRO A 12 18.91 -2.74 -3.29
C PRO A 12 20.19 -2.91 -2.46
N ASN A 13 21.04 -3.89 -2.78
CA ASN A 13 22.33 -4.09 -2.11
C ASN A 13 23.35 -2.96 -2.38
N LEU A 14 23.04 -2.03 -3.28
CA LEU A 14 23.83 -0.83 -3.54
C LEU A 14 23.47 0.34 -2.61
N LEU A 15 22.45 0.19 -1.79
CA LEU A 15 22.11 1.18 -0.77
C LEU A 15 23.17 1.23 0.33
N GLU A 16 23.46 2.42 0.78
CA GLU A 16 24.48 2.66 1.79
C GLU A 16 23.86 3.27 3.06
N ILE A 17 24.24 2.76 4.22
CA ILE A 17 23.92 3.41 5.50
C ILE A 17 24.95 4.52 5.72
N LYS A 18 24.49 5.76 5.85
CA LYS A 18 25.37 6.93 6.01
C LYS A 18 24.91 7.81 7.17
N GLU A 19 25.90 8.48 7.79
CA GLU A 19 25.64 9.69 8.57
C GLU A 19 25.52 10.87 7.63
N VAL A 20 24.39 11.55 7.68
CA VAL A 20 24.10 12.76 6.88
C VAL A 20 23.58 13.87 7.80
N ASP A 21 23.59 15.10 7.33
CA ASP A 21 23.03 16.22 8.08
C ASP A 21 21.51 16.05 8.25
N LYS A 22 20.96 16.55 9.36
CA LYS A 22 19.51 16.64 9.52
C LYS A 22 18.93 17.56 8.47
N PRO A 23 17.77 17.24 7.86
CA PRO A 23 17.13 18.11 6.91
C PRO A 23 16.71 19.44 7.58
N THR A 24 16.89 20.53 6.87
CA THR A 24 16.33 21.84 7.26
C THR A 24 14.88 21.92 6.81
N ILE A 25 14.03 22.52 7.62
CA ILE A 25 12.62 22.74 7.31
C ILE A 25 12.37 24.16 6.82
N ASN A 26 11.39 24.31 5.94
CA ASN A 26 10.85 25.61 5.56
C ASN A 26 9.64 25.97 6.44
N LYS A 27 9.04 27.15 6.21
CA LYS A 27 7.94 27.68 7.03
C LYS A 27 6.67 26.82 7.04
N ASP A 28 6.47 25.96 6.06
CA ASP A 28 5.28 25.10 5.90
C ASP A 28 5.56 23.63 6.17
N GLU A 29 6.73 23.27 6.73
CA GLU A 29 7.16 21.91 6.99
C GLU A 29 7.30 21.62 8.48
N VAL A 30 7.26 20.35 8.82
CA VAL A 30 7.65 19.79 10.11
C VAL A 30 8.87 18.90 9.95
N LEU A 31 9.71 18.86 10.98
CA LEU A 31 10.75 17.85 11.14
C LEU A 31 10.20 16.73 12.01
N ILE A 32 10.08 15.54 11.46
CA ILE A 32 9.65 14.37 12.20
C ILE A 32 10.87 13.54 12.61
N LYS A 33 10.98 13.24 13.91
CA LYS A 33 11.83 12.16 14.40
C LYS A 33 11.13 10.85 14.13
N VAL A 34 11.65 10.06 13.22
CA VAL A 34 11.03 8.82 12.74
C VAL A 34 11.23 7.72 13.78
N GLU A 35 10.17 7.02 14.15
CA GLU A 35 10.20 5.83 14.97
C GLU A 35 10.14 4.57 14.10
N VAL A 36 9.25 4.60 13.08
CA VAL A 36 9.02 3.51 12.15
C VAL A 36 8.77 4.07 10.75
N ALA A 37 9.34 3.44 9.73
CA ALA A 37 9.07 3.71 8.32
C ALA A 37 8.45 2.48 7.65
N GLY A 38 7.45 2.68 6.79
CA GLY A 38 6.85 1.61 6.01
C GLY A 38 7.64 1.33 4.73
N VAL A 39 7.75 0.05 4.37
CA VAL A 39 8.41 -0.40 3.13
C VAL A 39 7.37 -0.91 2.15
N ASN A 40 7.50 -0.48 0.89
CA ASN A 40 6.57 -0.81 -0.17
C ASN A 40 7.28 -1.25 -1.45
N PHE A 41 6.57 -1.94 -2.34
CA PHE A 41 7.10 -2.33 -3.64
C PHE A 41 7.59 -1.14 -4.50
N PRO A 42 6.90 0.03 -4.50
CA PRO A 42 7.41 1.23 -5.15
C PRO A 42 8.80 1.67 -4.69
N ASP A 43 9.17 1.50 -3.42
CA ASP A 43 10.51 1.86 -2.94
C ASP A 43 11.58 1.01 -3.63
N ALA A 44 11.33 -0.29 -3.80
CA ALA A 44 12.24 -1.18 -4.51
C ALA A 44 12.37 -0.84 -6.01
N LEU A 45 11.30 -0.40 -6.64
CA LEU A 45 11.33 0.08 -8.03
C LEU A 45 12.01 1.44 -8.15
N LEU A 46 11.84 2.32 -7.18
CA LEU A 46 12.44 3.65 -7.15
C LEU A 46 13.97 3.57 -7.12
N VAL A 47 14.53 2.75 -6.23
CA VAL A 47 15.98 2.58 -6.14
C VAL A 47 16.58 1.94 -7.39
N GLN A 48 15.79 1.15 -8.14
CA GLN A 48 16.20 0.60 -9.43
C GLN A 48 16.02 1.56 -10.61
N GLY A 49 15.40 2.74 -10.41
CA GLY A 49 15.02 3.65 -11.51
C GLY A 49 13.93 3.10 -12.44
N LYS A 50 13.11 2.15 -11.96
CA LYS A 50 12.03 1.49 -12.71
C LYS A 50 10.62 1.97 -12.32
N TYR A 51 10.54 2.92 -11.39
CA TYR A 51 9.27 3.51 -10.99
C TYR A 51 8.82 4.60 -11.98
N GLN A 52 7.53 4.98 -11.96
CA GLN A 52 6.98 6.01 -12.86
C GLN A 52 7.62 7.40 -12.67
N ILE A 53 8.18 7.64 -11.49
CA ILE A 53 8.95 8.84 -11.16
C ILE A 53 10.40 8.39 -10.98
N VAL A 54 11.32 9.01 -11.70
CA VAL A 54 12.75 8.78 -11.58
C VAL A 54 13.35 9.93 -10.79
N ILE A 55 14.16 9.61 -9.78
CA ILE A 55 14.88 10.56 -8.94
C ILE A 55 16.37 10.33 -9.15
N ASP A 56 17.10 11.42 -9.42
CA ASP A 56 18.53 11.35 -9.59
C ASP A 56 19.22 11.14 -8.23
N PRO A 57 20.13 10.17 -8.10
CA PRO A 57 20.93 9.99 -6.90
C PRO A 57 21.90 11.20 -6.65
N PRO A 58 22.26 11.49 -5.37
CA PRO A 58 21.90 10.74 -4.18
C PRO A 58 20.53 11.14 -3.60
N PHE A 59 19.75 10.17 -3.08
CA PHE A 59 18.53 10.42 -2.34
C PHE A 59 18.31 9.38 -1.24
N ILE A 60 17.42 9.69 -0.28
CA ILE A 60 16.98 8.79 0.77
C ILE A 60 15.58 8.27 0.37
N PRO A 61 15.37 6.93 0.22
CA PRO A 61 14.07 6.35 -0.09
C PRO A 61 13.10 6.41 1.11
N GLY A 62 11.88 5.85 0.90
CA GLY A 62 10.84 5.74 1.92
C GLY A 62 9.82 6.87 1.85
N ASN A 63 8.54 6.49 1.77
CA ASN A 63 7.43 7.41 1.50
C ASN A 63 6.29 7.34 2.52
N GLU A 64 6.48 6.66 3.64
CA GLU A 64 5.56 6.67 4.76
C GLU A 64 6.29 6.42 6.08
N VAL A 65 5.93 7.20 7.10
CA VAL A 65 6.57 7.14 8.42
C VAL A 65 5.54 7.34 9.54
N CYS A 66 5.89 6.87 10.74
CA CYS A 66 5.26 7.30 11.98
C CYS A 66 6.35 7.77 12.94
N GLY A 67 6.10 8.86 13.65
CA GLY A 67 7.09 9.44 14.57
C GLY A 67 6.56 10.65 15.31
N ILE A 68 7.47 11.45 15.85
CA ILE A 68 7.18 12.59 16.71
C ILE A 68 7.68 13.88 16.05
N ILE A 69 6.88 14.94 16.08
CA ILE A 69 7.32 16.27 15.62
C ILE A 69 8.41 16.81 16.55
N GLU A 70 9.62 16.94 16.00
CA GLU A 70 10.80 17.49 16.70
C GLU A 70 10.93 19.00 16.51
N ASP A 71 10.62 19.50 15.30
CA ASP A 71 10.66 20.93 14.96
C ASP A 71 9.58 21.26 13.93
N LYS A 72 9.24 22.55 13.80
CA LYS A 72 8.20 23.01 12.87
C LYS A 72 8.43 24.42 12.35
N GLY A 73 8.00 24.65 11.12
CA GLY A 73 7.98 25.96 10.50
C GLY A 73 6.91 26.89 11.09
N GLU A 74 7.06 28.18 10.86
CA GLU A 74 6.20 29.23 11.43
C GLU A 74 4.71 29.13 11.04
N ASN A 75 4.40 28.53 9.90
CA ASN A 75 3.03 28.35 9.40
C ASN A 75 2.38 27.02 9.85
N VAL A 76 2.98 26.29 10.78
CA VAL A 76 2.49 24.99 11.23
C VAL A 76 1.84 25.13 12.61
N ASP A 77 0.55 24.81 12.69
CA ASP A 77 -0.20 24.89 13.96
C ASP A 77 -0.11 23.63 14.83
N ILE A 78 0.45 22.51 14.28
CA ILE A 78 0.60 21.27 15.03
C ILE A 78 1.67 21.45 16.12
N PRO A 79 1.39 21.12 17.40
CA PRO A 79 2.34 21.29 18.50
C PRO A 79 3.58 20.40 18.36
N LEU A 80 4.73 20.87 18.89
CA LEU A 80 5.92 20.03 19.07
C LEU A 80 5.59 18.86 20.01
N GLY A 81 6.22 17.72 19.79
CA GLY A 81 6.00 16.49 20.55
C GLY A 81 4.72 15.74 20.15
N THR A 82 3.93 16.24 19.18
CA THR A 82 2.76 15.52 18.67
C THR A 82 3.20 14.27 17.88
N LYS A 83 2.56 13.15 18.17
CA LYS A 83 2.74 11.91 17.36
C LYS A 83 1.97 12.05 16.06
N VAL A 84 2.64 11.67 14.96
CA VAL A 84 2.10 11.86 13.61
C VAL A 84 2.41 10.67 12.69
N ILE A 85 1.52 10.48 11.73
CA ILE A 85 1.77 9.71 10.52
C ILE A 85 2.17 10.72 9.45
N GLY A 86 3.26 10.46 8.74
CA GLY A 86 3.78 11.32 7.67
C GLY A 86 3.87 10.59 6.34
N ILE A 87 3.61 11.33 5.26
CA ILE A 87 3.64 10.80 3.88
C ILE A 87 4.65 11.61 3.07
N PRO A 88 5.96 11.47 3.36
CA PRO A 88 6.98 12.18 2.57
C PRO A 88 7.01 11.63 1.15
N PRO A 89 7.28 12.45 0.13
CA PRO A 89 7.54 11.95 -1.24
C PRO A 89 8.73 10.98 -1.28
N ILE A 90 9.78 11.27 -0.49
CA ILE A 90 10.98 10.47 -0.21
C ILE A 90 11.52 10.87 1.17
N GLY A 91 12.55 10.17 1.65
CA GLY A 91 13.29 10.56 2.87
C GLY A 91 12.90 9.76 4.12
N GLY A 92 11.93 8.86 4.04
CA GLY A 92 11.41 8.14 5.19
C GLY A 92 12.39 7.13 5.82
N PHE A 93 13.38 6.63 5.09
CA PHE A 93 14.36 5.67 5.63
C PHE A 93 15.55 6.39 6.29
N ALA A 94 15.24 7.23 7.27
CA ALA A 94 16.19 8.00 8.05
C ALA A 94 15.64 8.34 9.45
N GLU A 95 16.51 8.69 10.38
CA GLU A 95 16.12 9.11 11.74
C GLU A 95 15.24 10.37 11.76
N PHE A 96 15.37 11.24 10.75
CA PHE A 96 14.56 12.46 10.64
C PHE A 96 14.16 12.70 9.19
N VAL A 97 12.96 13.21 9.01
CA VAL A 97 12.44 13.62 7.70
C VAL A 97 11.69 14.95 7.80
N ALA A 98 11.92 15.83 6.81
CA ALA A 98 11.15 17.07 6.65
C ALA A 98 9.95 16.80 5.75
N ILE A 99 8.74 17.18 6.19
CA ILE A 99 7.49 16.91 5.48
C ILE A 99 6.60 18.14 5.49
N ASN A 100 5.99 18.47 4.35
CA ASN A 100 4.96 19.51 4.29
C ASN A 100 3.78 19.19 5.23
N LYS A 101 3.31 20.17 5.99
CA LYS A 101 2.22 20.05 6.97
C LYS A 101 0.95 19.37 6.43
N ASN A 102 0.66 19.53 5.13
CA ASN A 102 -0.51 18.94 4.48
C ASN A 102 -0.41 17.41 4.26
N LEU A 103 0.78 16.85 4.45
CA LEU A 103 1.08 15.41 4.33
C LEU A 103 1.33 14.77 5.71
N VAL A 104 0.86 15.43 6.77
CA VAL A 104 1.05 14.99 8.16
C VAL A 104 -0.31 14.83 8.82
N ILE A 105 -0.51 13.69 9.47
CA ILE A 105 -1.76 13.31 10.12
C ILE A 105 -1.48 13.15 11.62
N PRO A 106 -1.91 14.07 12.48
CA PRO A 106 -1.81 13.92 13.93
C PRO A 106 -2.61 12.72 14.43
N VAL A 107 -2.02 11.95 15.36
CA VAL A 107 -2.66 10.79 16.01
C VAL A 107 -2.43 10.84 17.52
N ASN A 108 -3.17 10.03 18.28
CA ASN A 108 -2.96 9.91 19.72
C ASN A 108 -1.55 9.44 20.05
N MET A 109 -0.99 9.92 21.18
CA MET A 109 0.36 9.52 21.63
C MET A 109 0.50 8.02 21.82
N ASN A 110 -0.58 7.31 22.15
CA ASN A 110 -0.61 5.86 22.32
C ASN A 110 -0.87 5.10 21.02
N PHE A 111 -0.99 5.81 19.88
CA PHE A 111 -1.14 5.15 18.59
C PHE A 111 0.10 4.30 18.28
N ASP A 112 -0.09 3.05 17.89
CA ASP A 112 1.02 2.16 17.57
C ASP A 112 1.78 2.66 16.34
N SER A 113 3.07 2.90 16.47
CA SER A 113 3.92 3.40 15.39
C SER A 113 4.08 2.40 14.25
N LEU A 114 4.02 1.09 14.54
CA LEU A 114 4.04 0.05 13.53
C LEU A 114 2.77 0.12 12.66
N ALA A 115 1.62 0.30 13.29
CA ALA A 115 0.35 0.52 12.60
C ALA A 115 0.36 1.85 11.82
N GLY A 116 0.88 2.91 12.44
CA GLY A 116 0.99 4.24 11.83
C GLY A 116 1.81 4.27 10.54
N ALA A 117 2.99 3.64 10.56
CA ALA A 117 3.84 3.51 9.37
C ALA A 117 3.34 2.48 8.35
N SER A 118 2.30 1.72 8.67
CA SER A 118 1.69 0.74 7.76
C SER A 118 0.45 1.28 7.04
N LEU A 119 -0.14 2.33 7.59
CA LEU A 119 -1.46 2.83 7.20
C LEU A 119 -1.45 3.55 5.83
N PRO A 120 -0.54 4.51 5.52
CA PRO A 120 -0.71 5.40 4.38
C PRO A 120 -0.80 4.68 3.04
N ILE A 121 0.26 4.02 2.63
CA ILE A 121 0.36 3.50 1.26
C ILE A 121 -0.62 2.35 1.04
N ASN A 122 -0.64 1.34 1.90
CA ASN A 122 -1.43 0.15 1.65
C ASN A 122 -2.91 0.36 1.96
N TYR A 123 -3.23 0.88 3.15
CA TYR A 123 -4.64 1.10 3.52
C TYR A 123 -5.22 2.33 2.82
N GLY A 124 -4.45 3.42 2.67
CA GLY A 124 -4.88 4.59 1.90
C GLY A 124 -5.20 4.23 0.45
N THR A 125 -4.33 3.47 -0.23
CA THR A 125 -4.58 3.01 -1.60
C THR A 125 -5.79 2.07 -1.68
N SER A 126 -5.89 1.08 -0.79
CA SER A 126 -6.99 0.11 -0.81
C SER A 126 -8.32 0.79 -0.46
N TYR A 127 -8.34 1.71 0.49
CA TYR A 127 -9.55 2.45 0.87
C TYR A 127 -10.03 3.38 -0.25
N TYR A 128 -9.11 4.14 -0.86
CA TYR A 128 -9.40 4.94 -2.05
C TYR A 128 -9.95 4.08 -3.19
N ALA A 129 -9.32 2.93 -3.44
CA ALA A 129 -9.78 1.98 -4.46
C ALA A 129 -11.21 1.50 -4.21
N LEU A 130 -11.51 1.03 -3.01
CA LEU A 130 -12.83 0.50 -2.65
C LEU A 130 -13.88 1.60 -2.51
N LYS A 131 -13.61 2.64 -1.71
CA LYS A 131 -14.58 3.68 -1.38
C LYS A 131 -14.82 4.63 -2.55
N ARG A 132 -13.75 5.19 -3.13
CA ARG A 132 -13.85 6.28 -4.10
C ARG A 132 -13.89 5.79 -5.55
N ARG A 133 -13.09 4.77 -5.90
CA ARG A 133 -12.99 4.31 -7.29
C ARG A 133 -14.02 3.24 -7.64
N ALA A 134 -14.21 2.28 -6.76
CA ALA A 134 -15.21 1.23 -6.94
C ALA A 134 -16.60 1.64 -6.46
N ASN A 135 -16.72 2.59 -5.55
CA ASN A 135 -17.97 2.87 -4.83
C ASN A 135 -18.58 1.58 -4.27
N ALA A 136 -17.75 0.79 -3.56
CA ALA A 136 -18.08 -0.54 -3.09
C ALA A 136 -19.26 -0.51 -2.10
N GLN A 137 -20.22 -1.42 -2.26
CA GLN A 137 -21.40 -1.53 -1.42
C GLN A 137 -21.33 -2.80 -0.57
N SER A 138 -21.82 -2.71 0.67
CA SER A 138 -21.90 -3.89 1.55
C SER A 138 -22.65 -5.05 0.88
N GLY A 139 -22.10 -6.25 1.00
CA GLY A 139 -22.63 -7.48 0.39
C GLY A 139 -22.05 -7.79 -1.00
N GLU A 140 -21.36 -6.86 -1.66
CA GLU A 140 -20.67 -7.14 -2.93
C GLU A 140 -19.51 -8.13 -2.75
N SER A 141 -19.24 -8.90 -3.81
CA SER A 141 -18.15 -9.86 -3.90
C SER A 141 -16.88 -9.21 -4.45
N LEU A 142 -15.73 -9.53 -3.85
CA LEU A 142 -14.43 -8.91 -4.12
C LEU A 142 -13.37 -9.97 -4.37
N LEU A 143 -12.80 -10.03 -5.58
CA LEU A 143 -11.61 -10.80 -5.87
C LEU A 143 -10.36 -9.97 -5.55
N VAL A 144 -9.48 -10.51 -4.71
CA VAL A 144 -8.22 -9.86 -4.32
C VAL A 144 -7.06 -10.64 -4.93
N LEU A 145 -6.45 -10.13 -5.98
CA LEU A 145 -5.22 -10.70 -6.54
C LEU A 145 -4.01 -10.33 -5.67
N GLY A 146 -3.05 -11.25 -5.54
CA GLY A 146 -1.89 -11.02 -4.67
C GLY A 146 -2.29 -10.76 -3.22
N ALA A 147 -3.30 -11.48 -2.72
CA ALA A 147 -3.98 -11.26 -1.45
C ALA A 147 -3.05 -11.25 -0.23
N SER A 148 -1.91 -11.91 -0.30
CA SER A 148 -0.91 -11.96 0.77
C SER A 148 0.08 -10.78 0.79
N GLY A 149 0.06 -9.89 -0.19
CA GLY A 149 0.91 -8.68 -0.21
C GLY A 149 0.33 -7.55 0.64
N GLY A 150 1.04 -6.41 0.71
CA GLY A 150 0.61 -5.27 1.51
C GLY A 150 -0.76 -4.72 1.11
N ILE A 151 -1.01 -4.51 -0.19
CA ILE A 151 -2.32 -4.10 -0.72
C ILE A 151 -3.38 -5.16 -0.42
N GLY A 152 -3.07 -6.45 -0.67
CA GLY A 152 -4.02 -7.53 -0.42
C GLY A 152 -4.42 -7.62 1.05
N THR A 153 -3.45 -7.57 1.96
CA THR A 153 -3.67 -7.53 3.42
C THR A 153 -4.60 -6.39 3.83
N ALA A 154 -4.31 -5.17 3.38
CA ALA A 154 -5.12 -3.99 3.66
C ALA A 154 -6.54 -4.13 3.06
N THR A 155 -6.64 -4.62 1.84
CA THR A 155 -7.91 -4.82 1.14
C THR A 155 -8.82 -5.82 1.88
N ILE A 156 -8.28 -6.96 2.33
CA ILE A 156 -9.04 -7.99 3.08
C ILE A 156 -9.60 -7.40 4.38
N GLN A 157 -8.78 -6.70 5.15
CA GLN A 157 -9.23 -6.11 6.41
C GLN A 157 -10.25 -5.00 6.19
N LEU A 158 -10.07 -4.14 5.19
CA LEU A 158 -11.03 -3.10 4.82
C LEU A 158 -12.33 -3.70 4.27
N ALA A 159 -12.26 -4.75 3.45
CA ALA A 159 -13.42 -5.48 2.96
C ALA A 159 -14.31 -5.97 4.11
N LYS A 160 -13.70 -6.50 5.16
CA LYS A 160 -14.44 -6.92 6.37
C LYS A 160 -15.15 -5.75 7.07
N VAL A 161 -14.46 -4.60 7.20
CA VAL A 161 -15.06 -3.38 7.79
C VAL A 161 -16.22 -2.87 6.93
N MET A 162 -16.11 -2.97 5.61
CA MET A 162 -17.09 -2.50 4.63
C MET A 162 -18.21 -3.53 4.34
N GLY A 163 -18.12 -4.75 4.89
CA GLY A 163 -19.11 -5.81 4.70
C GLY A 163 -19.07 -6.46 3.32
N LEU A 164 -17.90 -6.51 2.67
CA LEU A 164 -17.67 -7.18 1.39
C LEU A 164 -17.35 -8.66 1.60
N LYS A 165 -17.67 -9.50 0.62
CA LYS A 165 -17.31 -10.92 0.59
C LYS A 165 -16.05 -11.12 -0.24
N THR A 166 -15.01 -11.72 0.34
CA THR A 166 -13.69 -11.79 -0.30
C THR A 166 -13.40 -13.17 -0.90
N ILE A 167 -12.86 -13.17 -2.13
CA ILE A 167 -12.18 -14.31 -2.76
C ILE A 167 -10.72 -13.91 -2.89
N CYS A 168 -9.83 -14.61 -2.18
CA CYS A 168 -8.44 -14.22 -2.02
C CYS A 168 -7.54 -15.12 -2.85
N ALA A 169 -6.88 -14.56 -3.87
CA ALA A 169 -6.02 -15.31 -4.77
C ALA A 169 -4.55 -15.22 -4.36
N VAL A 170 -3.91 -16.37 -4.12
CA VAL A 170 -2.52 -16.51 -3.67
C VAL A 170 -1.77 -17.57 -4.45
N GLY A 171 -0.42 -17.56 -4.39
CA GLY A 171 0.44 -18.47 -5.15
C GLY A 171 1.20 -19.51 -4.30
N SER A 172 0.91 -19.67 -2.99
CA SER A 172 1.54 -20.70 -2.14
C SER A 172 0.73 -20.98 -0.89
N ASP A 173 0.98 -22.12 -0.22
CA ASP A 173 0.22 -22.53 0.98
C ASP A 173 0.49 -21.62 2.18
N ASP A 174 1.74 -21.21 2.41
CA ASP A 174 2.11 -20.26 3.45
C ASP A 174 1.38 -18.91 3.30
N LYS A 175 1.19 -18.45 2.05
CA LYS A 175 0.40 -17.27 1.72
C LYS A 175 -1.09 -17.48 1.97
N ALA A 176 -1.60 -18.69 1.68
CA ALA A 176 -2.99 -19.05 1.95
C ALA A 176 -3.29 -19.06 3.46
N GLU A 177 -2.41 -19.67 4.26
CA GLU A 177 -2.53 -19.66 5.72
C GLU A 177 -2.52 -18.24 6.29
N TYR A 178 -1.62 -17.39 5.80
CA TYR A 178 -1.57 -15.99 6.21
C TYR A 178 -2.87 -15.25 5.89
N VAL A 179 -3.38 -15.37 4.68
CA VAL A 179 -4.63 -14.73 4.23
C VAL A 179 -5.83 -15.23 5.04
N LYS A 180 -5.88 -16.52 5.35
CA LYS A 180 -6.89 -17.10 6.24
C LYS A 180 -6.86 -16.49 7.64
N SER A 181 -5.66 -16.26 8.18
CA SER A 181 -5.48 -15.62 9.49
C SER A 181 -5.97 -14.16 9.53
N LEU A 182 -6.03 -13.47 8.39
CA LEU A 182 -6.60 -12.13 8.25
C LEU A 182 -8.12 -12.10 8.17
N GLY A 183 -8.76 -13.27 7.98
CA GLY A 183 -10.20 -13.42 7.83
C GLY A 183 -10.68 -13.29 6.38
N GLY A 184 -9.85 -13.70 5.40
CA GLY A 184 -10.31 -13.91 4.02
C GLY A 184 -11.35 -15.02 3.98
N ASP A 185 -12.49 -14.80 3.27
CA ASP A 185 -13.60 -15.73 3.27
C ASP A 185 -13.30 -16.98 2.42
N GLU A 186 -13.02 -16.80 1.13
CA GLU A 186 -12.63 -17.86 0.23
C GLU A 186 -11.17 -17.66 -0.24
N ILE A 187 -10.42 -18.77 -0.30
CA ILE A 187 -8.99 -18.70 -0.69
C ILE A 187 -8.74 -19.64 -1.84
N LEU A 188 -8.18 -19.15 -2.93
CA LEU A 188 -7.82 -19.94 -4.08
C LEU A 188 -6.32 -19.86 -4.40
N ARG A 189 -5.77 -20.99 -4.85
CA ARG A 189 -4.39 -21.14 -5.31
C ARG A 189 -4.37 -21.06 -6.83
N TYR A 190 -4.15 -19.83 -7.40
CA TYR A 190 -4.17 -19.61 -8.86
C TYR A 190 -3.03 -20.31 -9.61
N ASP A 191 -2.04 -20.86 -8.90
CA ASP A 191 -1.00 -21.72 -9.47
C ASP A 191 -1.43 -23.19 -9.59
N GLN A 192 -2.58 -23.56 -9.01
CA GLN A 192 -3.11 -24.93 -9.02
C GLN A 192 -4.47 -25.05 -9.72
N VAL A 193 -5.20 -23.94 -9.89
CA VAL A 193 -6.56 -23.95 -10.44
C VAL A 193 -6.71 -22.87 -11.52
N ASP A 194 -7.70 -23.06 -12.40
CA ASP A 194 -8.15 -21.98 -13.30
C ASP A 194 -8.89 -20.91 -12.50
N LEU A 195 -8.29 -19.73 -12.41
CA LEU A 195 -8.84 -18.62 -11.60
C LEU A 195 -10.24 -18.24 -12.05
N LYS A 196 -10.48 -18.13 -13.36
CA LYS A 196 -11.77 -17.70 -13.92
C LYS A 196 -12.87 -18.72 -13.59
N GLU A 197 -12.62 -20.00 -13.83
CA GLU A 197 -13.62 -21.05 -13.60
C GLU A 197 -13.91 -21.20 -12.10
N THR A 198 -12.86 -21.22 -11.26
CA THR A 198 -13.04 -21.32 -9.79
C THR A 198 -13.81 -20.14 -9.21
N VAL A 199 -13.50 -18.90 -9.64
CA VAL A 199 -14.25 -17.72 -9.18
C VAL A 199 -15.73 -17.79 -9.60
N LYS A 200 -16.02 -18.29 -10.80
CA LYS A 200 -17.39 -18.49 -11.25
C LYS A 200 -18.12 -19.55 -10.46
N GLU A 201 -17.46 -20.66 -10.13
CA GLU A 201 -18.04 -21.70 -9.26
C GLU A 201 -18.39 -21.12 -7.88
N LEU A 202 -17.49 -20.35 -7.27
CA LEU A 202 -17.71 -19.70 -5.96
C LEU A 202 -18.78 -18.60 -5.99
N THR A 203 -19.23 -18.16 -7.17
CA THR A 203 -20.21 -17.08 -7.37
C THR A 203 -21.45 -17.53 -8.16
N ASP A 204 -21.79 -18.81 -8.17
CA ASP A 204 -22.94 -19.38 -8.89
C ASP A 204 -22.98 -18.97 -10.39
N GLY A 205 -21.81 -18.91 -11.02
CA GLY A 205 -21.65 -18.53 -12.43
C GLY A 205 -21.66 -17.03 -12.72
N LYS A 206 -21.98 -16.16 -11.76
CA LYS A 206 -22.14 -14.71 -11.95
C LYS A 206 -20.81 -13.99 -12.12
N GLY A 207 -19.76 -14.42 -11.41
CA GLY A 207 -18.51 -13.70 -11.24
C GLY A 207 -18.55 -12.70 -10.08
N VAL A 208 -17.44 -11.98 -9.85
CA VAL A 208 -17.30 -11.02 -8.76
C VAL A 208 -17.64 -9.60 -9.18
N ASP A 209 -18.19 -8.81 -8.24
CA ASP A 209 -18.56 -7.42 -8.50
C ASP A 209 -17.32 -6.52 -8.63
N ILE A 210 -16.27 -6.80 -7.86
CA ILE A 210 -15.04 -6.00 -7.81
C ILE A 210 -13.81 -6.90 -7.92
N VAL A 211 -12.78 -6.42 -8.63
CA VAL A 211 -11.44 -7.02 -8.63
C VAL A 211 -10.43 -5.97 -8.19
N ILE A 212 -9.58 -6.29 -7.22
CA ILE A 212 -8.37 -5.53 -6.87
C ILE A 212 -7.17 -6.21 -7.52
N ASP A 213 -6.51 -5.49 -8.43
CA ASP A 213 -5.37 -6.02 -9.18
C ASP A 213 -4.08 -5.21 -8.98
N PRO A 214 -3.23 -5.58 -8.02
CA PRO A 214 -1.87 -5.08 -7.87
C PRO A 214 -0.83 -5.91 -8.62
N VAL A 215 -1.24 -6.98 -9.33
CA VAL A 215 -0.35 -8.03 -9.86
C VAL A 215 -0.01 -7.81 -11.32
N GLY A 216 -1.01 -7.58 -12.18
CA GLY A 216 -0.80 -7.49 -13.62
C GLY A 216 -0.60 -8.84 -14.31
N GLY A 217 -0.15 -8.82 -15.57
CA GLY A 217 0.12 -10.03 -16.37
C GLY A 217 -1.13 -10.81 -16.77
N GLU A 218 -0.98 -12.09 -17.08
CA GLU A 218 -2.08 -12.95 -17.54
C GLU A 218 -3.24 -13.08 -16.53
N VAL A 219 -2.93 -13.03 -15.23
CA VAL A 219 -3.95 -13.19 -14.19
C VAL A 219 -4.98 -12.04 -14.21
N SER A 220 -4.60 -10.85 -14.69
CA SER A 220 -5.51 -9.71 -14.87
C SER A 220 -6.60 -9.99 -15.90
N GLU A 221 -6.27 -10.65 -17.03
CA GLU A 221 -7.27 -11.00 -18.04
C GLU A 221 -8.21 -12.10 -17.53
N GLN A 222 -7.68 -13.10 -16.83
CA GLN A 222 -8.51 -14.13 -16.19
C GLN A 222 -9.46 -13.52 -15.17
N ALA A 223 -8.99 -12.59 -14.34
CA ALA A 223 -9.79 -11.88 -13.36
C ALA A 223 -10.88 -11.00 -14.02
N LEU A 224 -10.55 -10.31 -15.12
CA LEU A 224 -11.54 -9.56 -15.90
C LEU A 224 -12.63 -10.49 -16.46
N ARG A 225 -12.26 -11.67 -16.94
CA ARG A 225 -13.20 -12.69 -17.42
C ARG A 225 -14.07 -13.28 -16.32
N ALA A 226 -13.57 -13.27 -15.08
CA ALA A 226 -14.27 -13.71 -13.87
C ALA A 226 -15.13 -12.59 -13.23
N THR A 227 -15.06 -11.36 -13.73
CA THR A 227 -15.86 -10.22 -13.23
C THR A 227 -17.31 -10.37 -13.69
N ALA A 228 -18.26 -10.03 -12.83
CA ALA A 228 -19.70 -10.04 -13.11
C ALA A 228 -20.11 -8.94 -14.11
N PHE A 229 -21.30 -9.03 -14.65
CA PHE A 229 -21.89 -7.95 -15.46
C PHE A 229 -22.01 -6.67 -14.60
N ASN A 230 -21.62 -5.52 -15.15
CA ASN A 230 -21.47 -4.23 -14.45
C ASN A 230 -20.42 -4.21 -13.33
N GLY A 231 -19.59 -5.24 -13.21
CA GLY A 231 -18.49 -5.24 -12.28
C GLY A 231 -17.32 -4.35 -12.73
N ARG A 232 -16.31 -4.23 -11.85
CA ARG A 232 -15.14 -3.35 -12.11
C ARG A 232 -13.84 -3.99 -11.67
N LEU A 233 -12.83 -3.90 -12.55
CA LEU A 233 -11.46 -4.28 -12.28
C LEU A 233 -10.66 -3.02 -11.96
N LEU A 234 -10.09 -2.97 -10.76
CA LEU A 234 -9.30 -1.85 -10.24
C LEU A 234 -7.83 -2.12 -10.46
N VAL A 235 -7.20 -1.36 -11.36
CA VAL A 235 -5.77 -1.47 -11.69
C VAL A 235 -4.97 -0.68 -10.68
N ILE A 236 -4.26 -1.39 -9.78
CA ILE A 236 -3.43 -0.82 -8.72
C ILE A 236 -1.95 -0.79 -9.13
N GLY A 237 -1.48 -1.87 -9.77
CA GLY A 237 -0.07 -2.01 -10.11
C GLY A 237 0.23 -3.26 -10.93
N PHE A 238 1.53 -3.49 -11.16
CA PHE A 238 2.01 -4.57 -12.02
C PHE A 238 3.18 -5.30 -11.35
N ALA A 239 2.96 -5.80 -10.11
CA ALA A 239 3.99 -6.47 -9.32
C ALA A 239 4.54 -7.76 -9.98
N ASN A 240 3.83 -8.29 -10.96
CA ASN A 240 4.32 -9.38 -11.82
C ASN A 240 5.43 -8.92 -12.79
N GLY A 241 5.58 -7.60 -13.02
CA GLY A 241 6.53 -7.02 -13.96
C GLY A 241 5.99 -6.92 -15.39
N GLU A 242 4.78 -7.44 -15.67
CA GLU A 242 4.16 -7.41 -16.98
C GLU A 242 2.88 -6.60 -16.97
N ILE A 243 2.77 -5.61 -17.88
CA ILE A 243 1.56 -4.83 -18.11
C ILE A 243 0.62 -5.65 -19.01
N PRO A 244 -0.60 -6.00 -18.55
CA PRO A 244 -1.50 -6.85 -19.30
C PRO A 244 -2.00 -6.14 -20.57
N LYS A 245 -2.14 -6.91 -21.65
CA LYS A 245 -2.76 -6.46 -22.91
C LYS A 245 -4.16 -7.02 -22.99
N ILE A 246 -5.16 -6.21 -22.66
CA ILE A 246 -6.57 -6.62 -22.63
C ILE A 246 -7.26 -6.17 -23.91
N SER A 247 -7.94 -7.10 -24.57
CA SER A 247 -8.78 -6.79 -25.74
C SER A 247 -10.03 -6.00 -25.29
N LEU A 248 -10.20 -4.77 -25.78
CA LEU A 248 -11.28 -3.88 -25.36
C LEU A 248 -12.69 -4.44 -25.60
N ASN A 249 -12.87 -5.34 -26.57
CA ASN A 249 -14.17 -6.00 -26.78
C ASN A 249 -14.66 -6.79 -25.57
N LEU A 250 -13.76 -7.21 -24.66
CA LEU A 250 -14.16 -7.86 -23.41
C LEU A 250 -14.95 -6.93 -22.50
N THR A 251 -14.61 -5.64 -22.48
CA THR A 251 -15.36 -4.66 -21.67
C THR A 251 -16.77 -4.49 -22.19
N LEU A 252 -16.94 -4.46 -23.52
CA LEU A 252 -18.25 -4.37 -24.18
C LEU A 252 -19.11 -5.61 -23.91
N VAL A 253 -18.57 -6.82 -24.21
CA VAL A 253 -19.33 -8.07 -24.12
C VAL A 253 -19.71 -8.41 -22.69
N LYS A 254 -18.85 -8.09 -21.73
CA LYS A 254 -19.08 -8.36 -20.31
C LYS A 254 -19.77 -7.18 -19.58
N GLY A 255 -19.86 -6.01 -20.18
CA GLY A 255 -20.37 -4.81 -19.53
C GLY A 255 -19.55 -4.40 -18.30
N VAL A 256 -18.24 -4.60 -18.31
CA VAL A 256 -17.35 -4.34 -17.15
C VAL A 256 -16.57 -3.05 -17.33
N SER A 257 -16.17 -2.44 -16.20
CA SER A 257 -15.30 -1.27 -16.15
C SER A 257 -13.86 -1.65 -15.79
N ILE A 258 -12.88 -1.05 -16.46
CA ILE A 258 -11.47 -1.07 -16.04
C ILE A 258 -11.15 0.30 -15.44
N VAL A 259 -10.78 0.35 -14.17
CA VAL A 259 -10.66 1.58 -13.41
C VAL A 259 -9.22 1.73 -12.88
N GLY A 260 -8.54 2.79 -13.30
CA GLY A 260 -7.21 3.11 -12.80
C GLY A 260 -7.26 3.63 -11.36
N VAL A 261 -6.30 3.20 -10.53
CA VAL A 261 -6.15 3.63 -9.14
C VAL A 261 -4.76 4.22 -8.97
N TRP A 262 -4.67 5.54 -8.93
CA TRP A 262 -3.44 6.26 -8.63
C TRP A 262 -3.62 7.13 -7.38
N TRP A 263 -3.50 6.49 -6.23
CA TRP A 263 -3.70 7.12 -4.93
C TRP A 263 -2.72 8.29 -4.68
N GLY A 264 -1.44 8.14 -5.00
CA GLY A 264 -0.45 9.22 -4.81
C GLY A 264 -0.78 10.50 -5.58
N ARG A 265 -1.45 10.41 -6.76
CA ARG A 265 -1.97 11.61 -7.45
C ARG A 265 -3.21 12.15 -6.74
N TRP A 266 -4.08 11.27 -6.27
CA TRP A 266 -5.29 11.64 -5.53
C TRP A 266 -4.98 12.49 -4.30
N THR A 267 -3.98 12.10 -3.50
CA THR A 267 -3.59 12.86 -2.29
C THR A 267 -3.20 14.30 -2.59
N ASN A 268 -2.61 14.56 -3.75
CA ASN A 268 -2.21 15.90 -4.18
C ASN A 268 -3.35 16.71 -4.82
N THR A 269 -4.32 16.04 -5.48
CA THR A 269 -5.41 16.73 -6.20
C THR A 269 -6.68 16.88 -5.39
N SER A 270 -6.83 16.09 -4.33
CA SER A 270 -8.01 16.04 -3.46
C SER A 270 -7.60 15.96 -1.98
N PRO A 271 -6.88 16.97 -1.45
CA PRO A 271 -6.34 16.91 -0.10
C PRO A 271 -7.40 16.85 0.99
N HIS A 272 -8.55 17.49 0.79
CA HIS A 272 -9.65 17.49 1.75
C HIS A 272 -10.25 16.09 1.91
N GLU A 273 -10.63 15.46 0.79
CA GLU A 273 -11.18 14.11 0.79
C GLU A 273 -10.14 13.07 1.26
N THR A 274 -8.86 13.33 1.00
CA THR A 274 -7.77 12.49 1.52
C THR A 274 -7.71 12.58 3.05
N ALA A 275 -7.84 13.78 3.62
CA ALA A 275 -7.86 13.97 5.07
C ALA A 275 -9.09 13.30 5.72
N GLU A 276 -10.27 13.36 5.08
CA GLU A 276 -11.46 12.63 5.51
C GLU A 276 -11.20 11.12 5.54
N ASP A 277 -10.67 10.56 4.45
CA ASP A 277 -10.38 9.13 4.34
C ASP A 277 -9.38 8.68 5.40
N PHE A 278 -8.35 9.49 5.71
CA PHE A 278 -7.42 9.18 6.80
C PHE A 278 -8.05 9.29 8.18
N SER A 279 -8.92 10.27 8.42
CA SER A 279 -9.65 10.39 9.68
C SER A 279 -10.49 9.12 9.95
N GLU A 280 -11.16 8.60 8.94
CA GLU A 280 -11.92 7.34 9.06
C GLU A 280 -10.99 6.13 9.29
N LEU A 281 -9.87 6.03 8.55
CA LEU A 281 -8.89 4.94 8.72
C LEU A 281 -8.28 4.94 10.13
N VAL A 282 -7.87 6.09 10.65
CA VAL A 282 -7.37 6.24 12.02
C VAL A 282 -8.45 5.83 13.03
N SER A 283 -9.68 6.28 12.84
CA SER A 283 -10.83 5.89 13.68
C SER A 283 -11.09 4.38 13.68
N PHE A 284 -10.91 3.71 12.53
CA PHE A 284 -11.04 2.24 12.47
C PHE A 284 -9.94 1.53 13.27
N VAL A 285 -8.72 2.05 13.27
CA VAL A 285 -7.62 1.52 14.10
C VAL A 285 -7.90 1.78 15.58
N GLU A 286 -8.23 3.01 15.95
CA GLU A 286 -8.49 3.41 17.35
C GLU A 286 -9.70 2.67 17.95
N SER A 287 -10.73 2.40 17.15
CA SER A 287 -11.90 1.61 17.57
C SER A 287 -11.70 0.09 17.56
N GLY A 288 -10.51 -0.39 17.13
CA GLY A 288 -10.21 -1.82 17.01
C GLY A 288 -10.91 -2.54 15.84
N LYS A 289 -11.56 -1.80 14.92
CA LYS A 289 -12.14 -2.37 13.69
C LYS A 289 -11.06 -2.80 12.69
N LEU A 290 -9.92 -2.10 12.67
CA LEU A 290 -8.71 -2.49 11.95
C LEU A 290 -7.62 -2.83 12.96
N ASN A 291 -7.05 -4.04 12.84
CA ASN A 291 -5.88 -4.45 13.60
C ASN A 291 -4.68 -4.56 12.65
N ILE A 292 -3.92 -3.48 12.57
CA ILE A 292 -2.79 -3.37 11.65
C ILE A 292 -1.52 -3.85 12.34
N VAL A 293 -1.11 -5.07 12.02
CA VAL A 293 0.14 -5.66 12.51
C VAL A 293 1.03 -5.99 11.31
N PRO A 294 2.16 -5.28 11.13
CA PRO A 294 3.09 -5.62 10.07
C PRO A 294 3.67 -7.02 10.30
N LYS A 295 3.78 -7.79 9.22
CA LYS A 295 4.30 -9.17 9.28
C LYS A 295 5.82 -9.18 9.47
N ASN A 296 6.50 -8.18 8.93
CA ASN A 296 7.96 -8.08 8.95
C ASN A 296 8.37 -6.72 9.52
N ASN A 297 9.29 -6.74 10.49
CA ASN A 297 9.91 -5.55 11.05
C ASN A 297 11.44 -5.72 10.98
N TYR A 298 12.10 -4.89 10.20
CA TYR A 298 13.55 -4.87 10.04
C TYR A 298 14.15 -3.69 10.80
N LYS A 299 15.45 -3.74 11.04
CA LYS A 299 16.22 -2.56 11.46
C LYS A 299 16.56 -1.73 10.22
N ILE A 300 16.87 -0.46 10.40
CA ILE A 300 17.25 0.43 9.30
C ILE A 300 18.45 -0.11 8.51
N GLU A 301 19.37 -0.80 9.17
CA GLU A 301 20.54 -1.42 8.54
C GLU A 301 20.17 -2.55 7.55
N ASP A 302 19.01 -3.18 7.74
CA ASP A 302 18.54 -4.33 6.94
C ASP A 302 17.59 -3.90 5.81
N THR A 303 17.51 -2.60 5.51
CA THR A 303 16.59 -2.06 4.48
C THR A 303 16.80 -2.70 3.11
N SER A 304 18.03 -2.96 2.70
CA SER A 304 18.34 -3.62 1.43
C SER A 304 17.70 -5.02 1.37
N ILE A 305 17.78 -5.79 2.44
CA ILE A 305 17.18 -7.13 2.56
C ILE A 305 15.65 -7.03 2.46
N ALA A 306 15.05 -6.05 3.14
CA ALA A 306 13.61 -5.82 3.05
C ALA A 306 13.16 -5.54 1.61
N LEU A 307 13.88 -4.68 0.87
CA LEU A 307 13.57 -4.36 -0.53
C LEU A 307 13.81 -5.54 -1.47
N GLU A 308 14.89 -6.32 -1.28
CA GLU A 308 15.17 -7.53 -2.07
C GLU A 308 14.04 -8.57 -1.92
N ASN A 309 13.45 -8.70 -0.73
CA ASN A 309 12.33 -9.62 -0.51
C ASN A 309 11.09 -9.23 -1.34
N PHE A 310 10.85 -7.95 -1.60
CA PHE A 310 9.80 -7.51 -2.53
C PHE A 310 10.12 -7.93 -3.97
N LEU A 311 11.33 -7.66 -4.45
CA LEU A 311 11.75 -8.01 -5.82
C LEU A 311 11.70 -9.52 -6.06
N ASN A 312 12.07 -10.30 -5.06
CA ASN A 312 12.08 -11.78 -5.10
C ASN A 312 10.71 -12.40 -4.77
N ARG A 313 9.63 -11.61 -4.61
CA ARG A 313 8.25 -12.06 -4.28
C ARG A 313 8.14 -12.91 -3.01
N LYS A 314 9.11 -12.75 -2.10
CA LYS A 314 9.15 -13.44 -0.79
C LYS A 314 8.36 -12.70 0.28
N ASN A 315 8.00 -11.44 0.02
CA ASN A 315 7.30 -10.63 1.00
C ASN A 315 5.87 -11.12 1.24
N ILE A 316 5.51 -11.30 2.49
CA ILE A 316 4.15 -11.59 2.96
C ILE A 316 3.73 -10.48 3.91
N GLY A 317 2.53 -9.93 3.72
CA GLY A 317 1.99 -8.86 4.54
C GLY A 317 2.70 -7.52 4.36
N LYS A 318 2.49 -6.65 5.33
CA LYS A 318 3.17 -5.35 5.44
C LYS A 318 4.56 -5.52 6.03
N THR A 319 5.50 -4.77 5.50
CA THR A 319 6.87 -4.65 6.00
C THR A 319 7.14 -3.24 6.50
N VAL A 320 7.84 -3.13 7.61
CA VAL A 320 8.30 -1.87 8.20
C VAL A 320 9.76 -1.94 8.61
N ILE A 321 10.34 -0.76 8.84
CA ILE A 321 11.69 -0.56 9.36
C ILE A 321 11.58 0.22 10.67
N SER A 322 12.11 -0.30 11.75
CA SER A 322 12.37 0.45 12.99
C SER A 322 13.66 1.25 12.83
N VAL A 323 13.60 2.54 13.12
CA VAL A 323 14.68 3.51 12.89
C VAL A 323 15.42 3.82 14.19
#